data_4053b6871f15a8978a320b97147d4e18
#
_entry.id   4053b6871f15a8978a320b97147d4e18
#
_cell.length_a   1.000
_cell.length_b   1.000
_cell.length_c   1.000
_cell.angle_alpha   90.00
_cell.angle_beta   90.00
_cell.angle_gamma   90.00
#
_symmetry.space_group_name_H-M   'P 1'
#
loop_
_entity.id
_entity.type
_entity.pdbx_description
1 polymer ?
#
loop_
_entity_poly.entity_id
_entity_poly.type
_entity_poly.pdbx_seq_one_letter_code
_entity_poly.pdbx_strand_id
1 'polypeptide(L)'
;MPDRGKPGIIRAAGALLWRPGEQGPEMAVIHRPRYDDWSFPKGKSLPGEHVLITAVREVAEETGVEIVLGRRLSTAHYYVSDGKPKQVDYWAARPAAQAAAAAFAPNDEVDRLAWLPLTAAGDRLTYPHDLEVLSEFAAAPAVTSALIMLRHASARNKKAWQKAGHPDDSTRPLTPLGQAQAKLLGQILSCFGPARVISSPTERCLATVEPYAALTGGVVEPASALAPPPDDQDLTEAGPAEAAAVRDLVTGLISAGEPAVISGHRENLPAMLRWACESLGAPVPAGPPLRKGAFWVLHVAEHRLISAERHGLNS
;
A
#
# COMPACT_ATOMS: atom_id res chain seq x y z
N MET A 1 3.18 17.92 40.20
CA MET A 1 2.00 17.90 39.35
C MET A 1 2.25 16.85 38.27
N PRO A 2 1.41 15.83 38.09
CA PRO A 2 1.60 14.86 37.03
C PRO A 2 1.47 15.56 35.68
N ASP A 3 2.46 15.33 34.84
CA ASP A 3 2.52 15.76 33.43
C ASP A 3 1.24 15.27 32.72
N ARG A 4 0.37 16.19 32.36
CA ARG A 4 -0.77 15.87 31.47
C ARG A 4 -0.18 15.66 30.10
N GLY A 5 0.22 14.38 29.81
CA GLY A 5 0.70 13.99 28.48
C GLY A 5 -0.20 14.57 27.40
N LYS A 6 0.40 15.11 26.33
CA LYS A 6 -0.32 15.59 25.15
C LYS A 6 -1.34 14.51 24.74
N PRO A 7 -2.62 14.86 24.55
CA PRO A 7 -3.62 13.88 24.14
C PRO A 7 -3.12 13.17 22.89
N GLY A 8 -3.03 11.85 22.95
CA GLY A 8 -2.57 11.06 21.81
C GLY A 8 -3.48 11.30 20.60
N ILE A 9 -2.87 11.41 19.42
CA ILE A 9 -3.62 11.56 18.14
C ILE A 9 -4.43 10.28 17.92
N ILE A 10 -5.73 10.42 17.68
CA ILE A 10 -6.58 9.32 17.23
C ILE A 10 -6.21 9.02 15.78
N ARG A 11 -5.65 7.83 15.54
CA ARG A 11 -5.38 7.35 14.19
C ARG A 11 -6.60 6.64 13.63
N ALA A 12 -6.91 6.93 12.37
CA ALA A 12 -8.01 6.34 11.63
C ALA A 12 -7.62 6.20 10.15
N ALA A 13 -8.32 5.33 9.46
CA ALA A 13 -8.15 5.17 8.02
C ALA A 13 -9.50 4.84 7.36
N GLY A 14 -9.60 5.14 6.09
CA GLY A 14 -10.78 4.86 5.30
C GLY A 14 -10.49 4.96 3.80
N ALA A 15 -11.54 4.90 3.02
CA ALA A 15 -11.40 5.04 1.57
C ALA A 15 -12.55 5.82 0.94
N LEU A 16 -12.21 6.55 -0.12
CA LEU A 16 -13.17 6.93 -1.14
C LEU A 16 -13.41 5.69 -2.00
N LEU A 17 -14.43 4.94 -1.64
CA LEU A 17 -14.86 3.76 -2.39
C LEU A 17 -15.65 4.19 -3.61
N TRP A 18 -15.25 3.74 -4.80
CA TRP A 18 -15.88 4.12 -6.05
C TRP A 18 -16.07 2.92 -6.99
N ARG A 19 -17.01 3.04 -7.89
CA ARG A 19 -17.28 2.07 -8.97
C ARG A 19 -17.55 2.80 -10.30
N PRO A 20 -17.40 2.14 -11.45
CA PRO A 20 -17.87 2.66 -12.73
C PRO A 20 -19.39 2.87 -12.69
N GLY A 21 -19.86 4.02 -13.16
CA GLY A 21 -21.27 4.33 -13.36
C GLY A 21 -21.51 4.80 -14.79
N GLU A 22 -22.76 5.01 -15.19
CA GLU A 22 -23.14 5.41 -16.55
C GLU A 22 -22.59 6.78 -16.97
N GLN A 23 -22.45 7.70 -16.02
CA GLN A 23 -21.98 9.08 -16.26
C GLN A 23 -20.59 9.34 -15.68
N GLY A 24 -19.80 8.29 -15.44
CA GLY A 24 -18.50 8.37 -14.78
C GLY A 24 -18.49 7.67 -13.43
N PRO A 25 -17.43 7.85 -12.62
CA PRO A 25 -17.34 7.16 -11.34
C PRO A 25 -18.43 7.58 -10.35
N GLU A 26 -19.00 6.58 -9.67
CA GLU A 26 -19.93 6.77 -8.55
C GLU A 26 -19.19 6.46 -7.24
N MET A 27 -19.32 7.35 -6.26
CA MET A 27 -18.73 7.24 -4.93
C MET A 27 -19.71 6.68 -3.93
N ALA A 28 -19.27 5.76 -3.10
CA ALA A 28 -20.02 5.31 -1.93
C ALA A 28 -19.90 6.36 -0.83
N VAL A 29 -21.04 6.91 -0.40
CA VAL A 29 -21.15 7.76 0.77
C VAL A 29 -22.08 7.11 1.79
N ILE A 30 -21.73 7.17 3.07
CA ILE A 30 -22.46 6.55 4.17
C ILE A 30 -23.14 7.60 5.03
N HIS A 31 -24.33 7.29 5.52
CA HIS A 31 -25.05 8.08 6.51
C HIS A 31 -24.88 7.44 7.89
N ARG A 32 -24.50 8.26 8.89
CA ARG A 32 -24.33 7.84 10.27
C ARG A 32 -25.42 8.43 11.15
N PRO A 33 -26.43 7.65 11.58
CA PRO A 33 -27.60 8.16 12.28
C PRO A 33 -27.27 8.85 13.59
N ARG A 34 -26.21 8.43 14.27
CA ARG A 34 -25.77 9.04 15.56
C ARG A 34 -25.38 10.51 15.40
N TYR A 35 -24.87 10.90 14.24
CA TYR A 35 -24.35 12.25 13.95
C TYR A 35 -25.23 13.00 12.96
N ASP A 36 -26.17 12.29 12.31
CA ASP A 36 -27.01 12.79 11.22
C ASP A 36 -26.14 13.41 10.11
N ASP A 37 -25.07 12.70 9.71
CA ASP A 37 -24.08 13.17 8.75
C ASP A 37 -23.83 12.17 7.62
N TRP A 38 -23.27 12.69 6.52
CA TRP A 38 -22.80 11.92 5.38
C TRP A 38 -21.29 12.08 5.22
N SER A 39 -20.57 10.97 5.09
CA SER A 39 -19.12 10.97 4.96
C SER A 39 -18.63 9.78 4.13
N PHE A 40 -17.35 9.77 3.80
CA PHE A 40 -16.70 8.54 3.32
C PHE A 40 -16.52 7.54 4.47
N PRO A 41 -16.58 6.20 4.15
CA PRO A 41 -16.38 5.15 5.15
C PRO A 41 -14.96 5.20 5.72
N LYS A 42 -14.86 5.16 7.06
CA LYS A 42 -13.61 5.26 7.83
C LYS A 42 -13.79 4.96 9.30
N GLY A 43 -12.79 4.41 9.92
CA GLY A 43 -12.82 4.23 11.35
C GLY A 43 -11.44 4.18 12.01
N LYS A 44 -11.40 3.87 13.31
CA LYS A 44 -10.18 3.94 14.13
C LYS A 44 -9.30 2.71 13.93
N SER A 45 -7.99 2.93 13.84
CA SER A 45 -7.04 1.83 13.88
C SER A 45 -7.08 1.13 15.24
N LEU A 46 -7.06 -0.20 15.20
CA LEU A 46 -6.88 -1.02 16.40
C LEU A 46 -5.41 -0.95 16.87
N PRO A 47 -5.14 -1.23 18.14
CA PRO A 47 -3.76 -1.26 18.65
C PRO A 47 -2.88 -2.22 17.83
N GLY A 48 -1.80 -1.68 17.22
CA GLY A 48 -0.88 -2.47 16.40
C GLY A 48 -1.36 -2.80 14.99
N GLU A 49 -2.55 -2.37 14.61
CA GLU A 49 -3.08 -2.56 13.26
C GLU A 49 -2.40 -1.60 12.26
N HIS A 50 -2.02 -2.16 11.11
CA HIS A 50 -1.46 -1.36 10.02
C HIS A 50 -2.55 -0.51 9.33
N VAL A 51 -2.23 0.74 9.01
CA VAL A 51 -3.20 1.71 8.48
C VAL A 51 -3.94 1.24 7.21
N LEU A 52 -3.27 0.49 6.32
CA LEU A 52 -3.90 -0.10 5.13
C LEU A 52 -4.93 -1.18 5.49
N ILE A 53 -4.63 -2.00 6.49
CA ILE A 53 -5.57 -3.02 7.00
C ILE A 53 -6.77 -2.34 7.66
N THR A 54 -6.53 -1.27 8.46
CA THR A 54 -7.61 -0.44 9.02
C THR A 54 -8.56 0.06 7.93
N ALA A 55 -8.03 0.64 6.84
CA ALA A 55 -8.85 1.17 5.76
C ALA A 55 -9.73 0.08 5.12
N VAL A 56 -9.16 -1.09 4.83
CA VAL A 56 -9.92 -2.21 4.22
C VAL A 56 -10.98 -2.74 5.19
N ARG A 57 -10.64 -2.95 6.47
CA ARG A 57 -11.56 -3.46 7.48
C ARG A 57 -12.74 -2.50 7.70
N GLU A 58 -12.47 -1.23 7.94
CA GLU A 58 -13.50 -0.23 8.23
C GLU A 58 -14.46 -0.03 7.06
N VAL A 59 -13.94 0.00 5.83
CA VAL A 59 -14.82 0.10 4.66
C VAL A 59 -15.70 -1.14 4.53
N ALA A 60 -15.17 -2.33 4.78
CA ALA A 60 -15.95 -3.56 4.74
C ALA A 60 -17.03 -3.59 5.86
N GLU A 61 -16.70 -3.15 7.07
CA GLU A 61 -17.62 -3.08 8.22
C GLU A 61 -18.75 -2.07 7.98
N GLU A 62 -18.43 -0.87 7.44
CA GLU A 62 -19.40 0.20 7.24
C GLU A 62 -20.22 0.07 5.94
N THR A 63 -19.72 -0.66 4.93
CA THR A 63 -20.40 -0.76 3.62
C THR A 63 -20.82 -2.17 3.22
N GLY A 64 -20.29 -3.20 3.88
CA GLY A 64 -20.45 -4.61 3.45
C GLY A 64 -19.65 -4.96 2.19
N VAL A 65 -18.80 -4.07 1.68
CA VAL A 65 -18.07 -4.25 0.42
C VAL A 65 -16.62 -4.58 0.69
N GLU A 66 -16.15 -5.74 0.25
CA GLU A 66 -14.71 -6.03 0.19
C GLU A 66 -14.04 -5.17 -0.89
N ILE A 67 -12.91 -4.56 -0.56
CA ILE A 67 -12.27 -3.56 -1.41
C ILE A 67 -10.83 -3.89 -1.74
N VAL A 68 -10.35 -3.27 -2.82
CA VAL A 68 -8.94 -3.16 -3.20
C VAL A 68 -8.55 -1.70 -3.17
N LEU A 69 -7.48 -1.36 -2.44
CA LEU A 69 -6.94 -0.01 -2.37
C LEU A 69 -6.25 0.37 -3.68
N GLY A 70 -6.46 1.58 -4.10
CA GLY A 70 -5.73 2.28 -5.15
C GLY A 70 -4.80 3.33 -4.55
N ARG A 71 -4.62 4.45 -5.26
CA ARG A 71 -3.72 5.52 -4.84
C ARG A 71 -4.13 6.17 -3.53
N ARG A 72 -3.14 6.58 -2.75
CA ARG A 72 -3.36 7.39 -1.55
C ARG A 72 -3.96 8.75 -1.93
N LEU A 73 -4.87 9.21 -1.09
CA LEU A 73 -5.48 10.53 -1.12
C LEU A 73 -5.03 11.36 0.08
N SER A 74 -5.58 12.55 0.23
CA SER A 74 -5.27 13.46 1.34
C SER A 74 -5.52 12.83 2.70
N THR A 75 -4.78 13.30 3.66
CA THR A 75 -4.98 12.98 5.08
C THR A 75 -5.82 14.08 5.71
N ALA A 76 -6.99 13.73 6.27
CA ALA A 76 -7.81 14.68 7.00
C ALA A 76 -7.32 14.85 8.45
N HIS A 77 -7.25 16.09 8.91
CA HIS A 77 -6.89 16.45 10.27
C HIS A 77 -8.00 17.29 10.90
N TYR A 78 -8.56 16.83 12.00
CA TYR A 78 -9.59 17.58 12.73
C TYR A 78 -9.63 17.19 14.22
N TYR A 79 -10.41 17.93 15.00
CA TYR A 79 -10.66 17.63 16.40
C TYR A 79 -12.02 16.97 16.58
N VAL A 80 -12.09 15.90 17.35
CA VAL A 80 -13.36 15.29 17.73
C VAL A 80 -14.01 16.07 18.89
N SER A 81 -15.26 15.78 19.20
CA SER A 81 -16.07 16.54 20.17
C SER A 81 -15.48 16.63 21.58
N ASP A 82 -14.63 15.68 21.98
CA ASP A 82 -13.90 15.68 23.26
C ASP A 82 -12.56 16.46 23.18
N GLY A 83 -12.31 17.17 22.06
CA GLY A 83 -11.12 17.99 21.86
C GLY A 83 -9.84 17.23 21.51
N LYS A 84 -9.91 15.94 21.25
CA LYS A 84 -8.74 15.15 20.83
C LYS A 84 -8.48 15.32 19.34
N PRO A 85 -7.20 15.49 18.90
CA PRO A 85 -6.86 15.51 17.49
C PRO A 85 -7.09 14.13 16.88
N LYS A 86 -7.70 14.10 15.70
CA LYS A 86 -7.88 12.90 14.87
C LYS A 86 -7.22 13.11 13.52
N GLN A 87 -6.52 12.09 13.07
CA GLN A 87 -5.95 11.98 11.74
C GLN A 87 -6.59 10.80 11.02
N VAL A 88 -7.10 11.04 9.82
CA VAL A 88 -7.68 10.01 8.95
C VAL A 88 -6.91 9.96 7.65
N ASP A 89 -6.28 8.84 7.37
CA ASP A 89 -5.62 8.58 6.09
C ASP A 89 -6.62 7.96 5.12
N TYR A 90 -6.68 8.47 3.88
CA TYR A 90 -7.61 8.00 2.85
C TYR A 90 -6.90 7.44 1.62
N TRP A 91 -7.55 6.46 1.01
CA TRP A 91 -7.19 5.89 -0.30
C TRP A 91 -8.39 5.91 -1.24
N ALA A 92 -8.17 6.01 -2.53
CA ALA A 92 -9.15 5.58 -3.51
C ALA A 92 -9.27 4.06 -3.41
N ALA A 93 -10.49 3.52 -3.50
CA ALA A 93 -10.69 2.08 -3.45
C ALA A 93 -11.79 1.64 -4.42
N ARG A 94 -11.69 0.40 -4.88
CA ARG A 94 -12.72 -0.25 -5.71
C ARG A 94 -13.23 -1.51 -5.04
N PRO A 95 -14.47 -1.94 -5.30
CA PRO A 95 -14.90 -3.27 -4.94
C PRO A 95 -13.91 -4.32 -5.48
N ALA A 96 -13.59 -5.33 -4.67
CA ALA A 96 -12.81 -6.48 -5.13
C ALA A 96 -13.58 -7.20 -6.23
N ALA A 97 -12.88 -7.79 -7.21
CA ALA A 97 -13.51 -8.41 -8.38
C ALA A 97 -14.49 -9.56 -8.02
N GLN A 98 -14.33 -10.14 -6.85
CA GLN A 98 -15.20 -11.23 -6.31
C GLN A 98 -16.28 -10.70 -5.36
N ALA A 99 -16.27 -9.42 -5.01
CA ALA A 99 -17.34 -8.79 -4.26
C ALA A 99 -18.56 -8.69 -5.17
N ALA A 100 -19.24 -9.81 -5.38
CA ALA A 100 -20.61 -9.83 -5.89
C ALA A 100 -21.39 -8.84 -5.02
N ALA A 101 -22.24 -8.01 -5.64
CA ALA A 101 -23.05 -6.99 -5.00
C ALA A 101 -23.73 -7.51 -3.72
N ALA A 102 -22.97 -7.59 -2.63
CA ALA A 102 -23.55 -7.82 -1.33
C ALA A 102 -24.47 -6.63 -1.08
N ALA A 103 -25.76 -6.92 -0.89
CA ALA A 103 -26.70 -5.87 -0.55
C ALA A 103 -26.25 -5.27 0.77
N PHE A 104 -26.06 -3.94 0.80
CA PHE A 104 -25.77 -3.23 2.03
C PHE A 104 -26.83 -3.58 3.08
N ALA A 105 -26.39 -3.95 4.28
CA ALA A 105 -27.25 -4.15 5.43
C ALA A 105 -26.97 -3.07 6.48
N PRO A 106 -27.98 -2.27 6.88
CA PRO A 106 -27.80 -1.29 7.94
C PRO A 106 -27.27 -1.92 9.23
N ASN A 107 -26.44 -1.16 9.94
CA ASN A 107 -25.90 -1.53 11.25
C ASN A 107 -26.00 -0.34 12.23
N ASP A 108 -25.48 -0.49 13.45
CA ASP A 108 -25.58 0.54 14.50
C ASP A 108 -24.77 1.82 14.18
N GLU A 109 -23.80 1.74 13.28
CA GLU A 109 -22.96 2.88 12.87
C GLU A 109 -23.42 3.54 11.57
N VAL A 110 -23.94 2.74 10.62
CA VAL A 110 -24.33 3.17 9.28
C VAL A 110 -25.72 2.62 8.94
N ASP A 111 -26.69 3.51 8.72
CA ASP A 111 -28.06 3.13 8.35
C ASP A 111 -28.33 3.24 6.85
N ARG A 112 -27.54 4.02 6.09
CA ARG A 112 -27.71 4.19 4.63
C ARG A 112 -26.36 4.23 3.93
N LEU A 113 -26.33 3.59 2.77
CA LEU A 113 -25.25 3.66 1.79
C LEU A 113 -25.82 4.17 0.47
N ALA A 114 -25.23 5.22 -0.09
CA ALA A 114 -25.61 5.77 -1.40
C ALA A 114 -24.40 5.75 -2.35
N TRP A 115 -24.66 5.30 -3.58
CA TRP A 115 -23.70 5.42 -4.68
C TRP A 115 -24.08 6.64 -5.50
N LEU A 116 -23.23 7.64 -5.54
CA LEU A 116 -23.53 8.95 -6.12
C LEU A 116 -22.46 9.36 -7.13
N PRO A 117 -22.83 9.95 -8.28
CA PRO A 117 -21.90 10.63 -9.16
C PRO A 117 -21.13 11.73 -8.41
N LEU A 118 -19.96 12.11 -8.92
CA LEU A 118 -19.03 13.04 -8.27
C LEU A 118 -19.71 14.31 -7.71
N THR A 119 -20.52 14.99 -8.53
CA THR A 119 -21.21 16.23 -8.12
C THR A 119 -22.20 15.97 -7.00
N ALA A 120 -23.06 14.95 -7.16
CA ALA A 120 -24.07 14.62 -6.15
C ALA A 120 -23.44 14.11 -4.83
N ALA A 121 -22.28 13.43 -4.89
CA ALA A 121 -21.50 13.08 -3.71
C ALA A 121 -21.00 14.34 -2.99
N GLY A 122 -20.47 15.31 -3.74
CA GLY A 122 -20.05 16.60 -3.18
C GLY A 122 -21.16 17.37 -2.49
N ASP A 123 -22.35 17.41 -3.11
CA ASP A 123 -23.53 18.07 -2.51
C ASP A 123 -24.06 17.35 -1.26
N ARG A 124 -23.77 16.05 -1.15
CA ARG A 124 -24.24 15.21 -0.03
C ARG A 124 -23.30 15.20 1.17
N LEU A 125 -22.00 15.30 0.94
CA LEU A 125 -21.00 15.22 2.01
C LEU A 125 -21.15 16.37 3.01
N THR A 126 -21.06 16.04 4.29
CA THR A 126 -21.29 17.01 5.38
C THR A 126 -20.02 17.81 5.70
N TYR A 127 -18.84 17.24 5.49
CA TYR A 127 -17.59 17.81 6.02
C TYR A 127 -16.66 18.36 4.93
N PRO A 128 -16.05 19.54 5.13
CA PRO A 128 -15.10 20.12 4.17
C PRO A 128 -13.91 19.21 3.86
N HIS A 129 -13.40 18.47 4.84
CA HIS A 129 -12.28 17.56 4.63
C HIS A 129 -12.64 16.36 3.72
N ASP A 130 -13.88 15.91 3.69
CA ASP A 130 -14.32 14.88 2.74
C ASP A 130 -14.42 15.47 1.32
N LEU A 131 -14.78 16.76 1.19
CA LEU A 131 -14.76 17.48 -0.10
C LEU A 131 -13.33 17.63 -0.65
N GLU A 132 -12.33 17.84 0.23
CA GLU A 132 -10.92 17.87 -0.18
C GLU A 132 -10.48 16.51 -0.73
N VAL A 133 -10.82 15.41 -0.06
CA VAL A 133 -10.57 14.04 -0.52
C VAL A 133 -11.25 13.78 -1.88
N LEU A 134 -12.51 14.21 -2.04
CA LEU A 134 -13.26 14.09 -3.30
C LEU A 134 -12.60 14.88 -4.43
N SER A 135 -12.19 16.11 -4.15
CA SER A 135 -11.51 16.99 -5.12
C SER A 135 -10.19 16.39 -5.60
N GLU A 136 -9.38 15.85 -4.68
CA GLU A 136 -8.13 15.18 -5.04
C GLU A 136 -8.38 13.90 -5.86
N PHE A 137 -9.41 13.13 -5.53
CA PHE A 137 -9.80 11.98 -6.34
C PHE A 137 -10.16 12.41 -7.77
N ALA A 138 -10.92 13.50 -7.92
CA ALA A 138 -11.35 14.01 -9.22
C ALA A 138 -10.18 14.57 -10.07
N ALA A 139 -9.12 15.04 -9.43
CA ALA A 139 -7.99 15.70 -10.10
C ALA A 139 -7.02 14.74 -10.83
N ALA A 140 -7.17 13.42 -10.67
CA ALA A 140 -6.26 12.44 -11.26
C ALA A 140 -7.00 11.15 -11.66
N PRO A 141 -6.41 10.30 -12.51
CA PRO A 141 -7.04 9.05 -12.93
C PRO A 141 -7.56 8.21 -11.75
N ALA A 142 -8.79 7.76 -11.88
CA ALA A 142 -9.42 6.92 -10.86
C ALA A 142 -8.82 5.50 -10.81
N VAL A 143 -8.42 4.98 -11.96
CA VAL A 143 -7.75 3.67 -12.10
C VAL A 143 -6.25 3.87 -12.15
N THR A 144 -5.53 3.19 -11.25
CA THR A 144 -4.07 3.16 -11.23
C THR A 144 -3.58 1.74 -11.00
N SER A 145 -2.39 1.42 -11.51
CA SER A 145 -1.68 0.17 -11.22
C SER A 145 -0.65 0.40 -10.12
N ALA A 146 -0.59 -0.47 -9.15
CA ALA A 146 0.38 -0.39 -8.05
C ALA A 146 1.67 -1.14 -8.42
N LEU A 147 2.80 -0.44 -8.46
CA LEU A 147 4.14 -1.03 -8.50
C LEU A 147 4.74 -0.95 -7.09
N ILE A 148 4.89 -2.09 -6.43
CA ILE A 148 5.36 -2.19 -5.04
C ILE A 148 6.81 -2.66 -5.04
N MET A 149 7.70 -1.89 -4.40
CA MET A 149 9.12 -2.20 -4.24
C MET A 149 9.41 -2.47 -2.76
N LEU A 150 9.59 -3.74 -2.43
CA LEU A 150 9.70 -4.25 -1.06
C LEU A 150 11.12 -4.66 -0.72
N ARG A 151 11.63 -4.21 0.42
CA ARG A 151 12.84 -4.79 1.01
C ARG A 151 12.50 -6.04 1.79
N HIS A 152 13.26 -7.14 1.57
CA HIS A 152 13.05 -8.39 2.29
C HIS A 152 12.95 -8.21 3.82
N ALA A 153 12.21 -9.07 4.49
CA ALA A 153 12.04 -9.13 5.94
C ALA A 153 13.34 -9.46 6.70
N SER A 154 13.29 -9.51 8.01
CA SER A 154 14.48 -9.76 8.84
C SER A 154 15.06 -11.13 8.59
N ALA A 155 16.29 -11.19 8.06
CA ALA A 155 17.06 -12.42 7.83
C ALA A 155 18.18 -12.58 8.86
N ARG A 156 18.72 -13.78 8.98
CA ARG A 156 19.87 -14.08 9.84
C ARG A 156 21.02 -13.12 9.52
N ASN A 157 21.91 -12.89 10.51
CA ASN A 157 23.09 -12.04 10.29
C ASN A 157 24.06 -12.71 9.31
N LYS A 158 24.54 -11.99 8.27
CA LYS A 158 25.42 -12.52 7.22
C LYS A 158 26.70 -13.14 7.78
N LYS A 159 27.40 -12.40 8.66
CA LYS A 159 28.66 -12.87 9.26
C LYS A 159 28.47 -14.11 10.14
N ALA A 160 27.39 -14.16 10.91
CA ALA A 160 27.08 -15.31 11.75
C ALA A 160 26.68 -16.53 10.90
N TRP A 161 25.97 -16.33 9.79
CA TRP A 161 25.63 -17.38 8.83
C TRP A 161 26.88 -17.99 8.19
N GLN A 162 27.80 -17.18 7.71
CA GLN A 162 29.07 -17.62 7.13
C GLN A 162 29.93 -18.34 8.15
N LYS A 163 30.03 -17.84 9.40
CA LYS A 163 30.77 -18.51 10.49
C LYS A 163 30.21 -19.89 10.85
N ALA A 164 28.94 -20.11 10.64
CA ALA A 164 28.27 -21.40 10.87
C ALA A 164 28.50 -22.42 9.73
N GLY A 165 29.37 -22.11 8.78
CA GLY A 165 29.72 -23.04 7.68
C GLY A 165 28.85 -22.90 6.43
N HIS A 166 28.13 -21.81 6.29
CA HIS A 166 27.25 -21.52 5.13
C HIS A 166 27.87 -20.41 4.26
N PRO A 167 28.75 -20.71 3.31
CA PRO A 167 29.45 -19.70 2.50
C PRO A 167 28.51 -18.96 1.55
N ASP A 168 27.44 -19.61 1.10
CA ASP A 168 26.47 -19.04 0.16
C ASP A 168 25.44 -18.16 0.89
N ASP A 169 25.52 -16.84 0.68
CA ASP A 169 24.57 -15.86 1.24
C ASP A 169 23.19 -15.95 0.61
N SER A 170 23.06 -16.57 -0.56
CA SER A 170 21.77 -16.73 -1.24
C SER A 170 20.79 -17.60 -0.45
N THR A 171 21.32 -18.59 0.27
CA THR A 171 20.57 -19.55 1.10
C THR A 171 20.27 -19.06 2.52
N ARG A 172 20.63 -17.84 2.84
CA ARG A 172 20.46 -17.25 4.18
C ARG A 172 18.97 -16.99 4.48
N PRO A 173 18.36 -17.71 5.46
CA PRO A 173 16.93 -17.66 5.70
C PRO A 173 16.49 -16.45 6.53
N LEU A 174 15.18 -16.25 6.58
CA LEU A 174 14.54 -15.33 7.52
C LEU A 174 14.77 -15.80 8.97
N THR A 175 14.79 -14.83 9.90
CA THR A 175 14.68 -15.11 11.33
C THR A 175 13.22 -15.44 11.70
N PRO A 176 12.94 -15.99 12.91
CA PRO A 176 11.56 -16.12 13.39
C PRO A 176 10.78 -14.80 13.35
N LEU A 177 11.44 -13.68 13.69
CA LEU A 177 10.85 -12.33 13.53
C LEU A 177 10.57 -12.04 12.05
N GLY A 178 11.50 -12.38 11.15
CA GLY A 178 11.34 -12.19 9.72
C GLY A 178 10.17 -12.99 9.14
N GLN A 179 9.96 -14.21 9.60
CA GLN A 179 8.80 -15.04 9.22
C GLN A 179 7.46 -14.41 9.67
N ALA A 180 7.42 -13.88 10.91
CA ALA A 180 6.25 -13.14 11.38
C ALA A 180 6.01 -11.86 10.55
N GLN A 181 7.10 -11.14 10.22
CA GLN A 181 7.03 -9.97 9.34
C GLN A 181 6.53 -10.31 7.94
N ALA A 182 6.98 -11.42 7.34
CA ALA A 182 6.51 -11.88 6.03
C ALA A 182 5.01 -12.20 6.02
N LYS A 183 4.49 -12.86 7.07
CA LYS A 183 3.06 -13.10 7.23
C LYS A 183 2.25 -11.81 7.31
N LEU A 184 2.69 -10.85 8.10
CA LEU A 184 2.06 -9.54 8.21
C LEU A 184 2.12 -8.77 6.88
N LEU A 185 3.26 -8.81 6.18
CA LEU A 185 3.41 -8.23 4.83
C LEU A 185 2.44 -8.86 3.84
N GLY A 186 2.20 -10.17 3.92
CA GLY A 186 1.19 -10.84 3.10
C GLY A 186 -0.17 -10.15 3.24
N GLN A 187 -0.63 -9.88 4.46
CA GLN A 187 -1.90 -9.20 4.72
C GLN A 187 -1.88 -7.74 4.26
N ILE A 188 -0.80 -7.00 4.54
CA ILE A 188 -0.68 -5.58 4.17
C ILE A 188 -0.69 -5.42 2.64
N LEU A 189 0.09 -6.22 1.92
CA LEU A 189 0.19 -6.14 0.45
C LEU A 189 -1.13 -6.57 -0.21
N SER A 190 -1.87 -7.52 0.38
CA SER A 190 -3.17 -7.95 -0.14
C SER A 190 -4.22 -6.83 -0.15
N CYS A 191 -4.02 -5.75 0.63
CA CYS A 191 -4.87 -4.56 0.55
C CYS A 191 -4.88 -3.92 -0.85
N PHE A 192 -3.81 -4.11 -1.64
CA PHE A 192 -3.72 -3.63 -3.03
C PHE A 192 -4.19 -4.67 -4.08
N GLY A 193 -4.76 -5.79 -3.62
CA GLY A 193 -5.25 -6.87 -4.49
C GLY A 193 -4.14 -7.77 -5.05
N PRO A 194 -4.47 -8.66 -5.99
CA PRO A 194 -3.53 -9.53 -6.68
C PRO A 194 -2.58 -8.74 -7.59
N ALA A 195 -1.31 -9.14 -7.63
CA ALA A 195 -0.29 -8.56 -8.48
C ALA A 195 0.69 -9.64 -8.95
N ARG A 196 1.42 -9.36 -10.01
CA ARG A 196 2.57 -10.16 -10.44
C ARG A 196 3.65 -10.08 -9.37
N VAL A 197 4.19 -11.22 -8.93
CA VAL A 197 5.17 -11.27 -7.82
C VAL A 197 6.54 -11.65 -8.35
N ILE A 198 7.46 -10.70 -8.34
CA ILE A 198 8.85 -10.89 -8.79
C ILE A 198 9.77 -10.79 -7.57
N SER A 199 10.73 -11.71 -7.46
CA SER A 199 11.64 -11.73 -6.32
C SER A 199 13.08 -11.94 -6.74
N SER A 200 14.03 -11.34 -6.00
CA SER A 200 15.40 -11.85 -5.97
C SER A 200 15.39 -13.37 -5.69
N PRO A 201 16.24 -14.16 -6.33
CA PRO A 201 16.28 -15.62 -6.13
C PRO A 201 16.81 -16.03 -4.74
N THR A 202 17.17 -15.08 -3.88
CA THR A 202 17.66 -15.38 -2.53
C THR A 202 16.52 -15.85 -1.62
N GLU A 203 16.81 -16.88 -0.78
CA GLU A 203 15.87 -17.47 0.17
C GLU A 203 15.07 -16.42 0.96
N ARG A 204 15.75 -15.41 1.52
CA ARG A 204 15.12 -14.35 2.31
C ARG A 204 14.14 -13.47 1.54
N CYS A 205 14.36 -13.26 0.24
CA CYS A 205 13.46 -12.46 -0.59
C CYS A 205 12.24 -13.29 -1.02
N LEU A 206 12.45 -14.55 -1.42
CA LEU A 206 11.39 -15.49 -1.77
C LEU A 206 10.45 -15.68 -0.58
N ALA A 207 10.99 -16.09 0.58
CA ALA A 207 10.22 -16.32 1.81
C ALA A 207 9.52 -15.04 2.34
N THR A 208 9.93 -13.85 1.92
CA THR A 208 9.24 -12.60 2.29
C THR A 208 7.93 -12.43 1.55
N VAL A 209 7.84 -12.83 0.29
CA VAL A 209 6.64 -12.59 -0.56
C VAL A 209 5.77 -13.83 -0.75
N GLU A 210 6.26 -15.03 -0.40
CA GLU A 210 5.47 -16.27 -0.45
C GLU A 210 4.11 -16.18 0.27
N PRO A 211 4.00 -15.59 1.49
CA PRO A 211 2.69 -15.46 2.15
C PRO A 211 1.71 -14.59 1.36
N TYR A 212 2.19 -13.52 0.71
CA TYR A 212 1.36 -12.68 -0.17
C TYR A 212 0.90 -13.47 -1.40
N ALA A 213 1.83 -14.14 -2.09
CA ALA A 213 1.51 -14.96 -3.25
C ALA A 213 0.46 -16.04 -2.90
N ALA A 214 0.63 -16.72 -1.76
CA ALA A 214 -0.33 -17.71 -1.29
C ALA A 214 -1.72 -17.13 -1.01
N LEU A 215 -1.81 -15.93 -0.41
CA LEU A 215 -3.10 -15.26 -0.12
C LEU A 215 -3.82 -14.80 -1.39
N THR A 216 -3.07 -14.40 -2.42
CA THR A 216 -3.64 -13.86 -3.67
C THR A 216 -3.74 -14.88 -4.80
N GLY A 217 -3.32 -16.13 -4.56
CA GLY A 217 -3.30 -17.18 -5.59
C GLY A 217 -2.21 -16.97 -6.66
N GLY A 218 -1.22 -16.12 -6.38
CA GLY A 218 -0.13 -15.81 -7.29
C GLY A 218 1.03 -16.83 -7.22
N VAL A 219 1.95 -16.69 -8.16
CA VAL A 219 3.22 -17.45 -8.20
C VAL A 219 4.38 -16.47 -8.06
N VAL A 220 5.39 -16.85 -7.26
CA VAL A 220 6.61 -16.03 -7.14
C VAL A 220 7.54 -16.35 -8.31
N GLU A 221 7.89 -15.33 -9.10
CA GLU A 221 8.81 -15.41 -10.22
C GLU A 221 10.22 -14.99 -9.75
N PRO A 222 11.19 -15.91 -9.64
CA PRO A 222 12.56 -15.53 -9.32
C PRO A 222 13.22 -14.84 -10.51
N ALA A 223 13.82 -13.67 -10.27
CA ALA A 223 14.56 -12.90 -11.26
C ALA A 223 16.03 -12.76 -10.84
N SER A 224 16.94 -13.38 -11.61
CA SER A 224 18.38 -13.34 -11.31
C SER A 224 18.96 -11.93 -11.31
N ALA A 225 18.42 -11.02 -12.12
CA ALA A 225 18.79 -9.61 -12.13
C ALA A 225 18.63 -8.92 -10.78
N LEU A 226 17.73 -9.40 -9.91
CA LEU A 226 17.50 -8.85 -8.58
C LEU A 226 18.43 -9.46 -7.50
N ALA A 227 19.33 -10.35 -7.86
CA ALA A 227 20.35 -10.82 -6.90
C ALA A 227 21.14 -9.62 -6.33
N PRO A 228 21.57 -9.68 -5.05
CA PRO A 228 22.36 -8.59 -4.49
C PRO A 228 23.70 -8.49 -5.22
N PRO A 229 24.19 -7.28 -5.52
CA PRO A 229 25.52 -7.10 -6.07
C PRO A 229 26.59 -7.69 -5.15
N PRO A 230 27.75 -8.08 -5.67
CA PRO A 230 28.89 -8.48 -4.87
C PRO A 230 29.28 -7.39 -3.85
N ASP A 231 29.81 -7.77 -2.70
CA ASP A 231 30.40 -6.89 -1.69
C ASP A 231 29.45 -5.83 -1.08
N ASP A 232 28.14 -6.07 -1.11
CA ASP A 232 27.11 -5.16 -0.59
C ASP A 232 27.18 -3.73 -1.20
N GLN A 233 27.72 -3.59 -2.42
CA GLN A 233 27.80 -2.33 -3.17
C GLN A 233 26.41 -1.87 -3.61
N ASP A 234 26.24 -0.57 -3.85
CA ASP A 234 25.03 -0.07 -4.50
C ASP A 234 24.99 -0.57 -5.96
N LEU A 235 23.81 -0.95 -6.45
CA LEU A 235 23.64 -1.46 -7.83
C LEU A 235 24.16 -0.46 -8.87
N THR A 236 24.18 0.83 -8.57
CA THR A 236 24.73 1.85 -9.47
C THR A 236 26.26 1.83 -9.57
N GLU A 237 26.92 1.19 -8.61
CA GLU A 237 28.36 0.95 -8.59
C GLU A 237 28.70 -0.45 -9.14
N ALA A 238 27.68 -1.32 -9.32
CA ALA A 238 27.80 -2.59 -9.99
C ALA A 238 28.03 -2.41 -11.50
N GLY A 239 28.35 -3.49 -12.18
CA GLY A 239 28.61 -3.44 -13.63
C GLY A 239 27.43 -2.89 -14.45
N PRO A 240 27.70 -2.24 -15.59
CA PRO A 240 26.65 -1.64 -16.42
C PRO A 240 25.62 -2.65 -16.95
N ALA A 241 25.99 -3.91 -17.12
CA ALA A 241 25.09 -4.96 -17.57
C ALA A 241 24.07 -5.36 -16.49
N GLU A 242 24.48 -5.50 -15.24
CA GLU A 242 23.62 -5.80 -14.10
C GLU A 242 22.63 -4.64 -13.87
N ALA A 243 23.11 -3.41 -13.92
CA ALA A 243 22.28 -2.22 -13.81
C ALA A 243 21.24 -2.14 -14.93
N ALA A 244 21.62 -2.47 -16.19
CA ALA A 244 20.73 -2.50 -17.33
C ALA A 244 19.62 -3.54 -17.15
N ALA A 245 19.94 -4.76 -16.74
CA ALA A 245 18.97 -5.84 -16.55
C ALA A 245 17.89 -5.49 -15.50
N VAL A 246 18.27 -4.85 -14.41
CA VAL A 246 17.30 -4.38 -13.40
C VAL A 246 16.47 -3.20 -13.93
N ARG A 247 17.07 -2.26 -14.65
CA ARG A 247 16.36 -1.17 -15.29
C ARG A 247 15.31 -1.69 -16.26
N ASP A 248 15.69 -2.63 -17.14
CA ASP A 248 14.79 -3.21 -18.14
C ASP A 248 13.62 -3.95 -17.48
N LEU A 249 13.88 -4.66 -16.37
CA LEU A 249 12.82 -5.29 -15.58
C LEU A 249 11.82 -4.25 -15.06
N VAL A 250 12.30 -3.19 -14.42
CA VAL A 250 11.45 -2.14 -13.84
C VAL A 250 10.64 -1.40 -14.90
N THR A 251 11.31 -0.99 -15.99
CA THR A 251 10.64 -0.28 -17.10
C THR A 251 9.66 -1.17 -17.85
N GLY A 252 9.97 -2.46 -17.99
CA GLY A 252 9.07 -3.46 -18.56
C GLY A 252 7.78 -3.63 -17.76
N LEU A 253 7.87 -3.68 -16.42
CA LEU A 253 6.70 -3.74 -15.54
C LEU A 253 5.84 -2.48 -15.63
N ILE A 254 6.47 -1.31 -15.69
CA ILE A 254 5.74 -0.04 -15.87
C ILE A 254 5.02 -0.04 -17.23
N SER A 255 5.69 -0.47 -18.29
CA SER A 255 5.11 -0.53 -19.64
C SER A 255 3.97 -1.53 -19.75
N ALA A 256 4.02 -2.64 -19.03
CA ALA A 256 2.93 -3.62 -18.96
C ALA A 256 1.66 -3.04 -18.32
N GLY A 257 1.79 -2.04 -17.43
CA GLY A 257 0.66 -1.39 -16.78
C GLY A 257 -0.11 -2.27 -15.80
N GLU A 258 0.43 -3.44 -15.45
CA GLU A 258 -0.17 -4.39 -14.50
C GLU A 258 0.38 -4.17 -13.09
N PRO A 259 -0.43 -4.45 -12.03
CA PRO A 259 0.08 -4.42 -10.67
C PRO A 259 1.23 -5.41 -10.46
N ALA A 260 2.30 -4.96 -9.78
CA ALA A 260 3.46 -5.79 -9.53
C ALA A 260 4.06 -5.56 -8.13
N VAL A 261 4.57 -6.63 -7.52
CA VAL A 261 5.35 -6.62 -6.27
C VAL A 261 6.74 -7.13 -6.57
N ILE A 262 7.75 -6.34 -6.25
CA ILE A 262 9.16 -6.69 -6.39
C ILE A 262 9.80 -6.82 -5.02
N SER A 263 10.28 -8.03 -4.66
CA SER A 263 11.04 -8.28 -3.44
C SER A 263 12.54 -8.23 -3.74
N GLY A 264 13.24 -7.31 -3.08
CA GLY A 264 14.65 -7.07 -3.34
C GLY A 264 15.47 -6.69 -2.09
N HIS A 265 16.66 -6.15 -2.36
CA HIS A 265 17.68 -5.82 -1.39
C HIS A 265 17.87 -4.31 -1.26
N ARG A 266 18.47 -3.88 -0.13
CA ARG A 266 18.82 -2.49 0.12
C ARG A 266 19.66 -1.90 -1.03
N GLU A 267 20.49 -2.70 -1.62
CA GLU A 267 21.46 -2.37 -2.65
C GLU A 267 20.78 -2.06 -4.01
N ASN A 268 19.65 -2.71 -4.31
CA ASN A 268 18.93 -2.59 -5.60
C ASN A 268 17.82 -1.53 -5.54
N LEU A 269 17.12 -1.42 -4.41
CA LEU A 269 15.89 -0.63 -4.29
C LEU A 269 16.04 0.86 -4.59
N PRO A 270 17.11 1.58 -4.18
CA PRO A 270 17.27 3.00 -4.52
C PRO A 270 17.40 3.23 -6.03
N ALA A 271 18.16 2.38 -6.72
CA ALA A 271 18.32 2.44 -8.17
C ALA A 271 17.01 2.13 -8.91
N MET A 272 16.30 1.10 -8.47
CA MET A 272 14.98 0.73 -9.01
C MET A 272 13.97 1.86 -8.89
N LEU A 273 13.88 2.50 -7.71
CA LEU A 273 12.99 3.65 -7.47
C LEU A 273 13.34 4.82 -8.39
N ARG A 274 14.63 5.12 -8.53
CA ARG A 274 15.09 6.19 -9.41
C ARG A 274 14.72 5.89 -10.87
N TRP A 275 15.02 4.72 -11.40
CA TRP A 275 14.70 4.36 -12.79
C TRP A 275 13.20 4.32 -13.06
N ALA A 276 12.41 3.87 -12.10
CA ALA A 276 10.95 3.96 -12.20
C ALA A 276 10.49 5.43 -12.33
N CYS A 277 10.98 6.31 -11.48
CA CYS A 277 10.62 7.72 -11.52
C CYS A 277 11.12 8.41 -12.81
N GLU A 278 12.35 8.12 -13.26
CA GLU A 278 12.89 8.61 -14.53
C GLU A 278 12.00 8.17 -15.73
N SER A 279 11.61 6.88 -15.76
CA SER A 279 10.72 6.34 -16.80
C SER A 279 9.33 6.99 -16.79
N LEU A 280 8.86 7.45 -15.65
CA LEU A 280 7.55 8.09 -15.45
C LEU A 280 7.63 9.63 -15.51
N GLY A 281 8.81 10.20 -15.80
CA GLY A 281 9.01 11.65 -15.86
C GLY A 281 8.77 12.37 -14.53
N ALA A 282 8.99 11.69 -13.40
CA ALA A 282 8.67 12.19 -12.07
C ALA A 282 9.92 12.34 -11.18
N PRO A 283 9.92 13.25 -10.20
CA PRO A 283 10.97 13.33 -9.21
C PRO A 283 10.97 12.11 -8.30
N VAL A 284 12.16 11.69 -7.86
CA VAL A 284 12.29 10.60 -6.89
C VAL A 284 11.73 11.05 -5.53
N PRO A 285 10.78 10.30 -4.94
CA PRO A 285 10.22 10.67 -3.64
C PRO A 285 11.29 10.70 -2.56
N ALA A 286 11.27 11.73 -1.73
CA ALA A 286 12.20 11.87 -0.61
C ALA A 286 11.89 10.85 0.50
N GLY A 287 12.94 10.34 1.15
CA GLY A 287 12.78 9.47 2.31
C GLY A 287 14.07 8.74 2.67
N PRO A 288 14.19 8.27 3.92
CA PRO A 288 15.34 7.46 4.31
C PRO A 288 15.30 6.10 3.60
N PRO A 289 16.44 5.38 3.50
CA PRO A 289 16.48 4.04 2.95
C PRO A 289 15.44 3.12 3.61
N LEU A 290 14.85 2.23 2.82
CA LEU A 290 13.86 1.29 3.32
C LEU A 290 14.46 0.39 4.42
N ARG A 291 13.77 0.28 5.55
CA ARG A 291 14.07 -0.74 6.57
C ARG A 291 13.60 -2.10 6.07
N LYS A 292 14.08 -3.20 6.69
CA LYS A 292 13.60 -4.55 6.39
C LYS A 292 12.09 -4.65 6.57
N GLY A 293 11.39 -5.18 5.57
CA GLY A 293 9.94 -5.25 5.51
C GLY A 293 9.25 -3.91 5.18
N ALA A 294 10.01 -2.83 4.90
CA ALA A 294 9.42 -1.59 4.39
C ALA A 294 9.38 -1.61 2.86
N PHE A 295 8.45 -0.83 2.30
CA PHE A 295 8.20 -0.80 0.86
C PHE A 295 7.72 0.58 0.37
N TRP A 296 7.94 0.82 -0.92
CA TRP A 296 7.30 1.88 -1.68
C TRP A 296 6.14 1.30 -2.48
N VAL A 297 5.07 2.09 -2.62
CA VAL A 297 3.99 1.85 -3.59
C VAL A 297 3.96 3.03 -4.54
N LEU A 298 4.18 2.77 -5.82
CA LEU A 298 4.06 3.73 -6.90
C LEU A 298 2.74 3.44 -7.64
N HIS A 299 1.81 4.38 -7.61
CA HIS A 299 0.58 4.29 -8.39
C HIS A 299 0.77 4.93 -9.75
N VAL A 300 0.69 4.12 -10.79
CA VAL A 300 0.96 4.51 -12.18
C VAL A 300 -0.33 4.47 -13.00
N ALA A 301 -0.56 5.49 -13.80
CA ALA A 301 -1.58 5.53 -14.83
C ALA A 301 -1.07 6.31 -16.04
N GLU A 302 -1.42 5.88 -17.26
CA GLU A 302 -1.07 6.59 -18.49
C GLU A 302 0.43 6.93 -18.61
N HIS A 303 1.29 6.00 -18.19
CA HIS A 303 2.74 6.17 -18.10
C HIS A 303 3.20 7.36 -17.23
N ARG A 304 2.42 7.75 -16.23
CA ARG A 304 2.75 8.81 -15.30
C ARG A 304 2.68 8.29 -13.86
N LEU A 305 3.55 8.80 -13.01
CA LEU A 305 3.45 8.59 -11.56
C LEU A 305 2.33 9.48 -11.02
N ILE A 306 1.27 8.88 -10.50
CA ILE A 306 0.12 9.60 -9.94
C ILE A 306 0.31 9.86 -8.45
N SER A 307 0.79 8.87 -7.72
CA SER A 307 1.17 9.04 -6.30
C SER A 307 2.26 8.05 -5.91
N ALA A 308 3.01 8.41 -4.89
CA ALA A 308 3.99 7.53 -4.26
C ALA A 308 3.80 7.56 -2.75
N GLU A 309 3.75 6.38 -2.14
CA GLU A 309 3.63 6.25 -0.70
C GLU A 309 4.63 5.24 -0.16
N ARG A 310 5.03 5.42 1.10
CA ARG A 310 6.01 4.59 1.75
C ARG A 310 5.45 4.03 3.05
N HIS A 311 5.56 2.72 3.20
CA HIS A 311 5.09 2.01 4.37
C HIS A 311 6.20 1.23 5.06
N GLY A 312 6.04 1.02 6.36
CA GLY A 312 6.78 0.07 7.17
C GLY A 312 5.81 -0.86 7.87
N LEU A 313 6.30 -1.80 8.65
CA LEU A 313 5.46 -2.77 9.36
C LEU A 313 4.62 -2.18 10.49
N ASN A 314 4.96 -0.97 10.95
CA ASN A 314 4.32 -0.28 12.08
C ASN A 314 3.76 1.09 11.66
N SER A 315 3.37 1.23 10.41
CA SER A 315 2.82 2.49 9.89
C SER A 315 1.30 2.54 10.00
#